data_4ad1577a6cd7b806c95c913542654f9b
#
_entry.id   4ad1577a6cd7b806c95c913542654f9b
#
_cell.length_a   1.000
_cell.length_b   1.000
_cell.length_c   1.000
_cell.angle_alpha   90.00
_cell.angle_beta   90.00
_cell.angle_gamma   90.00
#
_symmetry.space_group_name_H-M   'P 1'
#
loop_
_entity.id
_entity.type
_entity.pdbx_description
1 polymer ?
#
loop_
_entity_poly.entity_id
_entity_poly.type
_entity_poly.pdbx_seq_one_letter_code
_entity_poly.pdbx_strand_id
1 'polypeptide(L)'
;MMSNRLPYHFLSPALFLFVLSFVVLLTSGCSGLKNAGDAKPTWTMETPINPNYYIGIAGVSKIQFPYTAKEVAKKNALNSLALEIRVKVSSTSLMTTLQVNDWVDKSFAESIETTGVEDLEGFNLIDDYENKDEVFVYYSLSKSVYARILENRKQATLGVAYGHYLDASRKHSEGEISVAVERYLIGLDHMSGYLGELNPYTGEDGAVFDLDRALFNGLSDCISQLEISSADDLSAIAISLENGYTGEYAVKVTSNGKEVGGIALNYKYNRGTIPARGSTVTSGDGKAIILMNGFDPGTTRSELIIEVDLVSLKSILSSTSPLAPLVKGLKSTPLRIPITLESPKVRVVGEELMFGIKKDKNIFIAALRAALSEQGVEIVEGSYSGSDALTLRVYADTKEGGAGAGMYTAYLNATLELLDTDQKLVMARDFERIKGVQLDTSRAGEEAYRKAINKIRGRFIESFIKALYQ
;
A
#
# COMPACT_ATOMS: atom_id res chain seq x y z
N MET A 1 6.05 -48.77 71.41
CA MET A 1 6.31 -50.23 71.48
C MET A 1 6.74 -50.71 70.11
N MET A 2 7.77 -51.50 70.11
CA MET A 2 8.45 -52.21 69.03
C MET A 2 9.50 -51.43 68.23
N SER A 3 10.68 -51.58 68.76
CA SER A 3 12.04 -51.50 68.25
C SER A 3 12.23 -52.45 67.07
N ASN A 4 12.87 -52.02 65.99
CA ASN A 4 13.52 -52.94 65.06
C ASN A 4 14.96 -52.41 64.81
N ARG A 5 15.91 -53.16 65.30
CA ARG A 5 17.34 -53.00 65.12
C ARG A 5 17.77 -53.56 63.74
N LEU A 6 18.56 -52.81 63.02
CA LEU A 6 19.30 -53.30 61.84
C LEU A 6 20.59 -54.01 62.27
N PRO A 7 20.96 -55.13 61.64
CA PRO A 7 22.23 -55.81 61.94
C PRO A 7 23.40 -55.22 61.14
N TYR A 8 24.50 -54.96 61.80
CA TYR A 8 25.80 -54.63 61.20
C TYR A 8 26.41 -55.86 60.56
N HIS A 9 26.60 -55.84 59.22
CA HIS A 9 27.42 -56.83 58.54
C HIS A 9 28.90 -56.38 58.55
N PHE A 10 29.75 -57.16 59.17
CA PHE A 10 31.20 -57.05 59.12
C PHE A 10 31.72 -57.40 57.72
N LEU A 11 32.33 -56.46 57.03
CA LEU A 11 33.07 -56.69 55.79
C LEU A 11 34.41 -57.41 56.13
N SER A 12 34.65 -58.51 55.42
CA SER A 12 35.83 -59.36 55.56
C SER A 12 37.09 -58.63 55.07
N PRO A 13 38.23 -58.85 55.75
CA PRO A 13 39.49 -58.18 55.41
C PRO A 13 40.07 -58.52 54.03
N ALA A 14 39.53 -59.54 53.36
CA ALA A 14 39.94 -59.86 52.01
C ALA A 14 39.51 -58.85 50.93
N LEU A 15 38.43 -58.05 51.17
CA LEU A 15 37.96 -57.03 50.26
C LEU A 15 38.84 -55.77 50.31
N PHE A 16 39.52 -55.49 51.37
CA PHE A 16 40.37 -54.32 51.59
C PHE A 16 41.73 -54.42 50.79
N LEU A 17 42.23 -55.63 50.64
CA LEU A 17 43.44 -55.87 49.84
C LEU A 17 43.21 -55.82 48.31
N PHE A 18 41.99 -56.10 47.85
CA PHE A 18 41.65 -56.03 46.43
C PHE A 18 41.42 -54.59 45.93
N VAL A 19 40.88 -53.73 46.77
CA VAL A 19 40.70 -52.28 46.47
C VAL A 19 42.03 -51.53 46.49
N LEU A 20 42.97 -51.91 47.34
CA LEU A 20 44.32 -51.29 47.44
C LEU A 20 45.19 -51.69 46.24
N SER A 21 45.01 -52.91 45.71
CA SER A 21 45.72 -53.37 44.48
C SER A 21 45.23 -52.70 43.19
N PHE A 22 43.96 -52.28 43.13
CA PHE A 22 43.37 -51.60 41.95
C PHE A 22 43.75 -50.13 41.87
N VAL A 23 44.00 -49.48 42.99
CA VAL A 23 44.42 -48.06 43.06
C VAL A 23 45.90 -47.89 42.64
N VAL A 24 46.75 -48.87 42.85
CA VAL A 24 48.18 -48.81 42.44
C VAL A 24 48.35 -49.01 40.91
N LEU A 25 47.39 -49.67 40.22
CA LEU A 25 47.46 -49.89 38.78
C LEU A 25 46.95 -48.68 37.94
N LEU A 26 46.36 -47.65 38.60
CA LEU A 26 45.88 -46.44 37.92
C LEU A 26 46.88 -45.27 37.89
N THR A 27 48.03 -45.41 38.52
CA THR A 27 49.05 -44.32 38.59
C THR A 27 50.25 -44.49 37.68
N SER A 28 50.27 -45.53 36.78
CA SER A 28 51.41 -45.77 35.88
C SER A 28 51.13 -45.42 34.43
N GLY A 29 50.25 -44.48 34.16
CA GLY A 29 49.87 -44.15 32.80
C GLY A 29 49.92 -42.67 32.41
N CYS A 30 50.75 -41.88 33.05
CA CYS A 30 50.97 -40.49 32.63
C CYS A 30 52.46 -40.18 32.52
N SER A 31 53.10 -40.74 31.53
CA SER A 31 54.37 -40.20 31.10
C SER A 31 54.52 -40.39 29.58
N GLY A 32 54.42 -39.29 28.90
CA GLY A 32 54.96 -39.23 27.56
C GLY A 32 54.02 -38.86 26.43
N LEU A 33 53.30 -37.77 26.54
CA LEU A 33 52.98 -36.98 25.39
C LEU A 33 53.81 -35.71 25.40
N LYS A 34 55.08 -35.93 25.14
CA LYS A 34 55.97 -34.86 24.75
C LYS A 34 55.89 -34.77 23.23
N ASN A 35 55.43 -33.59 22.77
CA ASN A 35 55.79 -32.98 21.53
C ASN A 35 55.75 -33.93 20.27
N ALA A 36 54.53 -34.20 19.82
CA ALA A 36 54.29 -34.21 18.39
C ALA A 36 54.41 -32.73 17.96
N GLY A 37 55.68 -32.28 17.85
CA GLY A 37 55.96 -30.93 17.42
C GLY A 37 55.41 -30.70 16.05
N ASP A 38 54.78 -29.58 15.86
CA ASP A 38 54.55 -28.78 14.62
C ASP A 38 54.05 -29.48 13.35
N ALA A 39 53.61 -30.74 13.37
CA ALA A 39 52.99 -31.34 12.22
C ALA A 39 51.55 -30.79 12.07
N LYS A 40 51.34 -29.99 11.07
CA LYS A 40 50.02 -29.43 10.72
C LYS A 40 49.02 -30.59 10.56
N PRO A 41 47.90 -30.61 11.30
CA PRO A 41 46.90 -31.68 11.22
C PRO A 41 46.37 -31.86 9.78
N THR A 42 46.08 -33.08 9.38
CA THR A 42 45.65 -33.38 8.03
C THR A 42 44.36 -32.67 7.63
N TRP A 43 43.47 -32.46 8.58
CA TRP A 43 42.20 -31.74 8.37
C TRP A 43 42.40 -30.26 7.98
N THR A 44 43.55 -29.66 8.21
CA THR A 44 43.88 -28.31 7.77
C THR A 44 44.23 -28.23 6.28
N MET A 45 44.57 -29.37 5.64
CA MET A 45 44.94 -29.46 4.24
C MET A 45 43.83 -30.13 3.41
N GLU A 46 43.08 -31.06 3.98
CA GLU A 46 42.02 -31.80 3.34
C GLU A 46 40.81 -31.86 4.25
N THR A 47 39.66 -31.37 3.79
CA THR A 47 38.41 -31.38 4.56
C THR A 47 37.92 -32.82 4.70
N PRO A 48 37.73 -33.30 5.96
CA PRO A 48 37.18 -34.64 6.18
C PRO A 48 35.77 -34.76 5.60
N ILE A 49 35.47 -35.88 4.95
CA ILE A 49 34.12 -36.16 4.44
C ILE A 49 33.37 -37.01 5.46
N ASN A 50 32.27 -36.53 5.97
CA ASN A 50 31.39 -37.30 6.84
C ASN A 50 29.91 -37.11 6.43
N PRO A 51 29.21 -38.16 5.98
CA PRO A 51 27.83 -38.05 5.49
C PRO A 51 26.83 -37.59 6.54
N ASN A 52 27.15 -37.75 7.83
CA ASN A 52 26.24 -37.42 8.95
C ASN A 52 26.48 -36.03 9.55
N TYR A 53 27.52 -35.35 9.07
CA TYR A 53 27.88 -34.03 9.60
C TYR A 53 28.06 -33.01 8.47
N TYR A 54 27.67 -31.77 8.72
CA TYR A 54 28.18 -30.61 8.02
C TYR A 54 29.52 -30.22 8.65
N ILE A 55 30.50 -29.84 7.82
CA ILE A 55 31.87 -29.56 8.26
C ILE A 55 32.30 -28.18 7.80
N GLY A 56 32.73 -27.34 8.75
CA GLY A 56 33.30 -26.05 8.48
C GLY A 56 34.72 -25.95 8.98
N ILE A 57 35.68 -25.73 8.06
CA ILE A 57 37.07 -25.52 8.39
C ILE A 57 37.51 -24.19 7.77
N ALA A 58 38.26 -23.42 8.53
CA ALA A 58 38.90 -22.22 8.01
C ALA A 58 40.26 -21.98 8.67
N GLY A 59 41.21 -21.55 7.87
CA GLY A 59 42.51 -21.08 8.28
C GLY A 59 42.61 -19.54 8.06
N VAL A 60 43.27 -18.86 8.98
CA VAL A 60 43.49 -17.41 8.91
C VAL A 60 44.92 -17.08 9.31
N SER A 61 45.54 -16.18 8.53
CA SER A 61 46.88 -15.68 8.81
C SER A 61 46.88 -14.69 9.99
N LYS A 62 47.75 -14.92 10.95
CA LYS A 62 48.00 -13.99 12.08
C LYS A 62 48.67 -12.69 11.64
N ILE A 63 49.34 -12.70 10.48
CA ILE A 63 49.94 -11.49 9.93
C ILE A 63 48.83 -10.51 9.47
N GLN A 64 47.75 -11.05 8.88
CA GLN A 64 46.61 -10.23 8.46
C GLN A 64 45.70 -9.83 9.63
N PHE A 65 45.56 -10.68 10.63
CA PHE A 65 44.68 -10.50 11.78
C PHE A 65 45.38 -10.76 13.10
N PRO A 66 46.33 -9.91 13.52
CA PRO A 66 47.21 -10.18 14.66
C PRO A 66 46.52 -10.47 15.99
N TYR A 67 45.36 -9.85 16.20
CA TYR A 67 44.63 -9.94 17.51
C TYR A 67 43.28 -10.69 17.39
N THR A 68 42.77 -10.90 16.16
CA THR A 68 41.44 -11.46 15.94
C THR A 68 41.42 -12.70 15.05
N ALA A 69 42.60 -13.28 14.76
CA ALA A 69 42.73 -14.42 13.84
C ALA A 69 41.82 -15.60 14.20
N LYS A 70 41.67 -15.95 15.48
CA LYS A 70 40.84 -17.05 15.95
C LYS A 70 39.35 -16.76 15.76
N GLU A 71 38.90 -15.53 16.01
CA GLU A 71 37.51 -15.09 15.80
C GLU A 71 37.15 -15.04 14.30
N VAL A 72 38.06 -14.53 13.49
CA VAL A 72 37.89 -14.51 12.02
C VAL A 72 37.86 -15.92 11.46
N ALA A 73 38.76 -16.82 11.93
CA ALA A 73 38.75 -18.22 11.55
C ALA A 73 37.42 -18.91 11.92
N LYS A 74 36.93 -18.69 13.15
CA LYS A 74 35.62 -19.18 13.59
C LYS A 74 34.50 -18.70 12.66
N LYS A 75 34.43 -17.39 12.40
CA LYS A 75 33.42 -16.83 11.52
C LYS A 75 33.47 -17.44 10.12
N ASN A 76 34.64 -17.58 9.55
CA ASN A 76 34.82 -18.15 8.20
C ASN A 76 34.46 -19.65 8.17
N ALA A 77 34.79 -20.42 9.20
CA ALA A 77 34.45 -21.84 9.32
C ALA A 77 32.91 -22.01 9.44
N LEU A 78 32.24 -21.18 10.24
CA LEU A 78 30.79 -21.22 10.36
C LEU A 78 30.10 -20.78 9.05
N ASN A 79 30.65 -19.79 8.35
CA ASN A 79 30.15 -19.42 7.01
C ASN A 79 30.29 -20.58 5.99
N SER A 80 31.43 -21.29 6.03
CA SER A 80 31.64 -22.47 5.18
C SER A 80 30.61 -23.57 5.47
N LEU A 81 30.32 -23.78 6.77
CA LEU A 81 29.32 -24.73 7.24
C LEU A 81 27.90 -24.33 6.78
N ALA A 82 27.56 -23.04 6.87
CA ALA A 82 26.28 -22.53 6.43
C ALA A 82 26.04 -22.69 4.91
N LEU A 83 27.11 -22.57 4.11
CA LEU A 83 27.03 -22.76 2.66
C LEU A 83 26.71 -24.22 2.23
N GLU A 84 27.01 -25.20 3.07
CA GLU A 84 26.62 -26.59 2.82
C GLU A 84 25.12 -26.85 3.13
N ILE A 85 24.51 -25.99 3.93
CA ILE A 85 23.11 -26.12 4.33
C ILE A 85 22.26 -25.41 3.30
N ARG A 86 21.64 -26.16 2.39
CA ARG A 86 20.73 -25.62 1.38
C ARG A 86 19.29 -25.90 1.76
N VAL A 87 18.46 -24.84 1.77
CA VAL A 87 17.01 -24.99 1.88
C VAL A 87 16.47 -25.46 0.54
N LYS A 88 15.68 -26.53 0.55
CA LYS A 88 15.01 -27.05 -0.63
C LYS A 88 13.55 -26.61 -0.65
N VAL A 89 13.20 -25.76 -1.61
CA VAL A 89 11.80 -25.36 -1.81
C VAL A 89 10.98 -26.55 -2.33
N SER A 90 9.82 -26.79 -1.70
CA SER A 90 8.89 -27.83 -2.12
C SER A 90 8.07 -27.38 -3.34
N SER A 91 7.96 -28.23 -4.35
CA SER A 91 7.10 -27.98 -5.53
C SER A 91 5.61 -27.90 -5.19
N THR A 92 5.20 -28.33 -4.01
CA THR A 92 3.83 -28.31 -3.52
C THR A 92 3.61 -27.31 -2.39
N SER A 93 4.57 -26.43 -2.12
CA SER A 93 4.44 -25.36 -1.13
C SER A 93 3.38 -24.33 -1.52
N LEU A 94 2.92 -23.56 -0.56
CA LEU A 94 2.01 -22.43 -0.82
C LEU A 94 2.64 -21.46 -1.81
N MET A 95 3.92 -21.13 -1.66
CA MET A 95 4.66 -20.26 -2.56
C MET A 95 4.58 -20.72 -4.03
N THR A 96 4.86 -22.00 -4.29
CA THR A 96 4.80 -22.55 -5.64
C THR A 96 3.36 -22.51 -6.19
N THR A 97 2.36 -22.79 -5.34
CA THR A 97 0.94 -22.73 -5.72
C THR A 97 0.54 -21.31 -6.12
N LEU A 98 0.97 -20.30 -5.38
CA LEU A 98 0.68 -18.91 -5.69
C LEU A 98 1.34 -18.44 -6.98
N GLN A 99 2.57 -18.89 -7.26
CA GLN A 99 3.27 -18.59 -8.53
C GLN A 99 2.59 -19.21 -9.75
N VAL A 100 2.20 -20.47 -9.66
CA VAL A 100 1.52 -21.19 -10.76
C VAL A 100 0.18 -20.54 -11.10
N ASN A 101 -0.49 -19.92 -10.12
CA ASN A 101 -1.77 -19.25 -10.30
C ASN A 101 -1.63 -17.74 -10.61
N ASP A 102 -0.43 -17.24 -10.92
CA ASP A 102 -0.14 -15.82 -11.21
C ASP A 102 -0.53 -14.84 -10.08
N TRP A 103 -0.62 -15.32 -8.84
CA TRP A 103 -0.93 -14.48 -7.68
C TRP A 103 0.25 -13.65 -7.21
N VAL A 104 1.46 -14.18 -7.42
CA VAL A 104 2.73 -13.55 -7.03
C VAL A 104 3.75 -13.72 -8.14
N ASP A 105 4.65 -12.76 -8.25
CA ASP A 105 5.72 -12.78 -9.22
C ASP A 105 6.98 -13.52 -8.69
N LYS A 106 8.01 -13.61 -9.53
CA LYS A 106 9.27 -14.28 -9.15
C LYS A 106 9.98 -13.60 -7.97
N SER A 107 9.78 -12.30 -7.77
CA SER A 107 10.44 -11.57 -6.68
C SER A 107 9.95 -12.02 -5.31
N PHE A 108 8.72 -12.52 -5.22
CA PHE A 108 8.19 -13.13 -4.00
C PHE A 108 8.95 -14.40 -3.62
N ALA A 109 9.21 -15.29 -4.59
CA ALA A 109 9.98 -16.51 -4.34
C ALA A 109 11.42 -16.20 -3.90
N GLU A 110 12.08 -15.29 -4.59
CA GLU A 110 13.44 -14.86 -4.26
C GLU A 110 13.52 -14.24 -2.86
N SER A 111 12.47 -13.50 -2.43
CA SER A 111 12.43 -12.91 -1.09
C SER A 111 12.32 -13.95 0.03
N ILE A 112 11.62 -15.07 -0.20
CA ILE A 112 11.51 -16.16 0.77
C ILE A 112 12.80 -16.97 0.84
N GLU A 113 13.44 -17.24 -0.29
CA GLU A 113 14.71 -17.98 -0.34
C GLU A 113 15.86 -17.26 0.39
N THR A 114 15.84 -15.93 0.40
CA THR A 114 16.88 -15.12 1.07
C THR A 114 16.71 -14.99 2.58
N THR A 115 15.52 -15.21 3.13
CA THR A 115 15.25 -15.09 4.56
C THR A 115 15.68 -16.31 5.39
N GLY A 116 16.10 -17.40 4.75
CA GLY A 116 16.45 -18.68 5.41
C GLY A 116 17.86 -18.79 5.96
N VAL A 117 18.68 -17.73 5.98
CA VAL A 117 20.04 -17.74 6.59
C VAL A 117 19.92 -17.39 8.06
N GLU A 118 19.52 -18.35 8.87
CA GLU A 118 19.44 -18.21 10.30
C GLU A 118 20.79 -18.49 10.98
N ASP A 119 20.93 -17.97 12.21
CA ASP A 119 22.07 -18.27 13.07
C ASP A 119 22.21 -19.78 13.30
N LEU A 120 23.36 -20.32 12.93
CA LEU A 120 23.68 -21.74 13.12
C LEU A 120 23.69 -22.08 14.61
N GLU A 121 22.99 -23.14 15.00
CA GLU A 121 22.99 -23.67 16.35
C GLU A 121 23.38 -25.14 16.37
N GLY A 122 23.90 -25.60 17.52
CA GLY A 122 24.25 -27.01 17.73
C GLY A 122 25.57 -27.45 17.08
N PHE A 123 26.37 -26.51 16.57
CA PHE A 123 27.72 -26.82 16.10
C PHE A 123 28.70 -27.03 17.25
N ASN A 124 29.71 -27.87 17.04
CA ASN A 124 30.75 -28.14 18.00
C ASN A 124 32.13 -27.85 17.42
N LEU A 125 32.99 -27.26 18.20
CA LEU A 125 34.41 -27.21 17.88
C LEU A 125 34.99 -28.63 18.02
N ILE A 126 35.53 -29.17 16.97
CA ILE A 126 36.15 -30.51 16.94
C ILE A 126 37.62 -30.40 17.28
N ASP A 127 38.29 -29.44 16.64
CA ASP A 127 39.71 -29.24 16.85
C ASP A 127 40.11 -27.80 16.48
N ASP A 128 41.20 -27.31 17.02
CA ASP A 128 41.86 -26.10 16.62
C ASP A 128 43.39 -26.31 16.53
N TYR A 129 43.98 -25.70 15.53
CA TYR A 129 45.41 -25.71 15.33
C TYR A 129 45.94 -24.30 15.20
N GLU A 130 46.99 -24.01 15.93
CA GLU A 130 47.59 -22.68 15.97
C GLU A 130 49.14 -22.83 15.92
N ASN A 131 49.75 -22.10 15.01
CA ASN A 131 51.21 -21.93 14.96
C ASN A 131 51.56 -20.42 15.01
N LYS A 132 52.81 -20.10 14.68
CA LYS A 132 53.28 -18.70 14.70
C LYS A 132 52.59 -17.82 13.66
N ASP A 133 52.18 -18.37 12.52
CA ASP A 133 51.75 -17.66 11.33
C ASP A 133 50.24 -17.80 11.04
N GLU A 134 49.62 -18.89 11.50
CA GLU A 134 48.25 -19.27 11.13
C GLU A 134 47.47 -19.81 12.33
N VAL A 135 46.15 -19.63 12.25
CA VAL A 135 45.14 -20.28 13.10
C VAL A 135 44.14 -21.02 12.20
N PHE A 136 43.92 -22.29 12.50
CA PHE A 136 42.87 -23.11 11.88
C PHE A 136 41.85 -23.52 12.93
N VAL A 137 40.59 -23.59 12.54
CA VAL A 137 39.47 -24.10 13.36
C VAL A 137 38.67 -25.10 12.56
N TYR A 138 38.24 -26.16 13.22
CA TYR A 138 37.40 -27.20 12.66
C TYR A 138 36.11 -27.29 13.48
N TYR A 139 34.99 -26.90 12.88
CA TYR A 139 33.66 -27.06 13.42
C TYR A 139 32.90 -28.17 12.69
N SER A 140 32.04 -28.87 13.42
CA SER A 140 31.07 -29.79 12.84
C SER A 140 29.67 -29.56 13.40
N LEU A 141 28.66 -29.89 12.61
CA LEU A 141 27.26 -29.85 12.98
C LEU A 141 26.60 -31.16 12.55
N SER A 142 26.06 -31.91 13.51
CA SER A 142 25.33 -33.13 13.20
C SER A 142 24.07 -32.80 12.40
N LYS A 143 23.91 -33.42 11.23
CA LYS A 143 22.73 -33.23 10.35
C LYS A 143 21.44 -33.59 11.06
N SER A 144 21.42 -34.66 11.86
CA SER A 144 20.24 -35.09 12.61
C SER A 144 19.90 -34.14 13.79
N VAL A 145 20.93 -33.62 14.47
CA VAL A 145 20.72 -32.63 15.54
C VAL A 145 20.19 -31.31 14.97
N TYR A 146 20.79 -30.86 13.87
CA TYR A 146 20.37 -29.64 13.20
C TYR A 146 18.96 -29.73 12.65
N ALA A 147 18.63 -30.83 11.95
CA ALA A 147 17.27 -31.07 11.47
C ALA A 147 16.22 -31.03 12.60
N ARG A 148 16.56 -31.60 13.79
CA ARG A 148 15.68 -31.49 14.95
C ARG A 148 15.55 -30.08 15.49
N ILE A 149 16.62 -29.29 15.51
CA ILE A 149 16.58 -27.88 15.92
C ILE A 149 15.67 -27.08 14.98
N LEU A 150 15.84 -27.26 13.67
CA LEU A 150 15.01 -26.61 12.65
C LEU A 150 13.54 -27.00 12.80
N GLU A 151 13.26 -28.30 12.96
CA GLU A 151 11.91 -28.81 13.14
C GLU A 151 11.26 -28.24 14.42
N ASN A 152 11.98 -28.19 15.53
CA ASN A 152 11.45 -27.60 16.77
C ASN A 152 11.15 -26.12 16.60
N ARG A 153 12.00 -25.34 15.91
CA ARG A 153 11.75 -23.93 15.62
C ARG A 153 10.55 -23.77 14.71
N LYS A 154 10.46 -24.59 13.66
CA LYS A 154 9.31 -24.62 12.76
C LYS A 154 8.02 -24.87 13.53
N GLN A 155 7.97 -25.93 14.35
CA GLN A 155 6.78 -26.27 15.13
C GLN A 155 6.40 -25.16 16.13
N ALA A 156 7.36 -24.51 16.76
CA ALA A 156 7.10 -23.35 17.62
C ALA A 156 6.47 -22.18 16.83
N THR A 157 7.01 -21.89 15.66
CA THR A 157 6.48 -20.84 14.77
C THR A 157 5.07 -21.19 14.27
N LEU A 158 4.85 -22.44 13.83
CA LEU A 158 3.53 -22.91 13.39
C LEU A 158 2.52 -22.86 14.55
N GLY A 159 2.94 -23.16 15.80
CA GLY A 159 2.06 -23.04 16.96
C GLY A 159 1.54 -21.61 17.20
N VAL A 160 2.40 -20.60 17.03
CA VAL A 160 1.98 -19.18 17.10
C VAL A 160 1.04 -18.84 15.96
N ALA A 161 1.39 -19.23 14.73
CA ALA A 161 0.56 -18.98 13.55
C ALA A 161 -0.82 -19.68 13.66
N TYR A 162 -0.87 -20.87 14.25
CA TYR A 162 -2.12 -21.60 14.54
C TYR A 162 -3.01 -20.83 15.53
N GLY A 163 -2.43 -20.24 16.56
CA GLY A 163 -3.18 -19.37 17.48
C GLY A 163 -3.86 -18.21 16.74
N HIS A 164 -3.17 -17.58 15.78
CA HIS A 164 -3.75 -16.55 14.92
C HIS A 164 -4.83 -17.12 13.99
N TYR A 165 -4.63 -18.32 13.43
CA TYR A 165 -5.64 -19.01 12.62
C TYR A 165 -6.94 -19.25 13.38
N LEU A 166 -6.87 -19.75 14.62
CA LEU A 166 -8.04 -19.99 15.47
C LEU A 166 -8.78 -18.67 15.78
N ASP A 167 -8.03 -17.62 16.16
CA ASP A 167 -8.63 -16.33 16.45
C ASP A 167 -9.27 -15.73 15.20
N ALA A 168 -8.59 -15.79 14.05
CA ALA A 168 -9.12 -15.33 12.77
C ALA A 168 -10.40 -16.08 12.36
N SER A 169 -10.40 -17.42 12.47
CA SER A 169 -11.57 -18.26 12.13
C SER A 169 -12.76 -17.93 13.03
N ARG A 170 -12.53 -17.73 14.32
CA ARG A 170 -13.55 -17.31 15.26
C ARG A 170 -14.11 -15.94 14.87
N LYS A 171 -13.24 -14.94 14.64
CA LYS A 171 -13.62 -13.58 14.23
C LYS A 171 -14.38 -13.57 12.91
N HIS A 172 -13.95 -14.37 11.94
CA HIS A 172 -14.68 -14.56 10.67
C HIS A 172 -16.10 -15.08 10.92
N SER A 173 -16.27 -16.10 11.76
CA SER A 173 -17.59 -16.65 12.11
C SER A 173 -18.49 -15.66 12.86
N GLU A 174 -17.91 -14.81 13.69
CA GLU A 174 -18.57 -13.70 14.39
C GLU A 174 -19.00 -12.56 13.46
N GLY A 175 -18.44 -12.50 12.23
CA GLY A 175 -18.66 -11.43 11.25
C GLY A 175 -17.73 -10.24 11.42
N GLU A 176 -16.73 -10.32 12.30
CA GLU A 176 -15.69 -9.29 12.50
C GLU A 176 -14.59 -9.39 11.43
N ILE A 177 -15.00 -9.18 10.17
CA ILE A 177 -14.16 -9.48 9.00
C ILE A 177 -12.84 -8.70 8.97
N SER A 178 -12.84 -7.42 9.34
CA SER A 178 -11.62 -6.61 9.37
C SER A 178 -10.59 -7.17 10.35
N VAL A 179 -11.04 -7.63 11.52
CA VAL A 179 -10.17 -8.27 12.52
C VAL A 179 -9.70 -9.65 12.05
N ALA A 180 -10.59 -10.43 11.44
CA ALA A 180 -10.23 -11.74 10.88
C ALA A 180 -9.14 -11.61 9.81
N VAL A 181 -9.26 -10.66 8.88
CA VAL A 181 -8.24 -10.35 7.85
C VAL A 181 -6.90 -10.02 8.50
N GLU A 182 -6.90 -9.16 9.51
CA GLU A 182 -5.68 -8.80 10.26
C GLU A 182 -5.03 -10.05 10.88
N ARG A 183 -5.80 -10.91 11.55
CA ARG A 183 -5.29 -12.12 12.22
C ARG A 183 -4.75 -13.15 11.24
N TYR A 184 -5.45 -13.41 10.12
CA TYR A 184 -4.94 -14.30 9.08
C TYR A 184 -3.61 -13.80 8.51
N LEU A 185 -3.51 -12.49 8.26
CA LEU A 185 -2.32 -11.89 7.70
C LEU A 185 -1.13 -11.93 8.67
N ILE A 186 -1.36 -11.66 9.96
CA ILE A 186 -0.33 -11.78 11.02
C ILE A 186 0.15 -13.24 11.13
N GLY A 187 -0.77 -14.22 11.09
CA GLY A 187 -0.41 -15.63 11.10
C GLY A 187 0.50 -16.03 9.95
N LEU A 188 0.19 -15.57 8.72
CA LEU A 188 1.04 -15.76 7.55
C LEU A 188 2.39 -15.06 7.68
N ASP A 189 2.43 -13.85 8.24
CA ASP A 189 3.67 -13.09 8.42
C ASP A 189 4.62 -13.79 9.41
N HIS A 190 4.08 -14.33 10.50
CA HIS A 190 4.85 -15.11 11.46
C HIS A 190 5.53 -16.33 10.85
N MET A 191 4.88 -17.02 9.91
CA MET A 191 5.43 -18.21 9.27
C MET A 191 6.05 -17.94 7.90
N SER A 192 6.28 -16.69 7.54
CA SER A 192 6.74 -16.27 6.21
C SER A 192 8.02 -16.98 5.76
N GLY A 193 8.95 -17.26 6.66
CA GLY A 193 10.18 -18.03 6.37
C GLY A 193 9.96 -19.50 5.98
N TYR A 194 8.76 -20.05 6.20
CA TYR A 194 8.43 -21.45 5.91
C TYR A 194 7.47 -21.63 4.73
N LEU A 195 7.05 -20.56 4.06
CA LEU A 195 6.09 -20.63 2.94
C LEU A 195 6.61 -21.41 1.71
N GLY A 196 7.92 -21.60 1.62
CA GLY A 196 8.57 -22.45 0.62
C GLY A 196 8.51 -23.96 0.90
N GLU A 197 8.01 -24.36 2.07
CA GLU A 197 7.92 -25.74 2.53
C GLU A 197 6.47 -26.20 2.66
N LEU A 198 6.27 -27.51 2.95
CA LEU A 198 4.98 -28.01 3.45
C LEU A 198 4.89 -27.73 4.95
N ASN A 199 3.72 -27.25 5.38
CA ASN A 199 3.47 -26.84 6.75
C ASN A 199 2.31 -27.60 7.39
N PRO A 200 2.37 -28.98 7.46
CA PRO A 200 1.33 -29.76 8.10
C PRO A 200 1.30 -29.42 9.59
N TYR A 201 0.11 -29.19 10.08
CA TYR A 201 -0.15 -28.92 11.49
C TYR A 201 -1.33 -29.76 11.99
N THR A 202 -1.23 -30.28 13.21
CA THR A 202 -2.31 -31.05 13.83
C THR A 202 -3.13 -30.13 14.72
N GLY A 203 -4.38 -29.91 14.35
CA GLY A 203 -5.31 -29.10 15.13
C GLY A 203 -5.72 -29.78 16.46
N GLU A 204 -6.43 -29.02 17.30
CA GLU A 204 -6.95 -29.52 18.59
C GLU A 204 -7.92 -30.71 18.44
N ASP A 205 -8.59 -30.78 17.30
CA ASP A 205 -9.51 -31.89 16.92
C ASP A 205 -8.78 -33.13 16.37
N GLY A 206 -7.44 -33.08 16.27
CA GLY A 206 -6.59 -34.12 15.71
C GLY A 206 -6.54 -34.16 14.19
N ALA A 207 -7.20 -33.23 13.50
CA ALA A 207 -7.11 -33.12 12.04
C ALA A 207 -5.75 -32.56 11.62
N VAL A 208 -5.16 -33.13 10.56
CA VAL A 208 -3.90 -32.63 9.98
C VAL A 208 -4.23 -31.84 8.71
N PHE A 209 -3.73 -30.63 8.61
CA PHE A 209 -3.91 -29.76 7.46
C PHE A 209 -2.70 -28.86 7.23
N ASP A 210 -2.55 -28.30 6.01
CA ASP A 210 -1.51 -27.34 5.69
C ASP A 210 -1.90 -25.96 6.24
N LEU A 211 -1.21 -25.50 7.29
CA LEU A 211 -1.59 -24.30 8.04
C LEU A 211 -1.46 -23.01 7.22
N ASP A 212 -0.41 -22.88 6.41
CA ASP A 212 -0.21 -21.74 5.52
C ASP A 212 -1.34 -21.59 4.50
N ARG A 213 -1.80 -22.71 3.94
CA ARG A 213 -2.95 -22.73 3.02
C ARG A 213 -4.25 -22.38 3.74
N ALA A 214 -4.45 -22.89 4.95
CA ALA A 214 -5.63 -22.58 5.73
C ALA A 214 -5.71 -21.09 6.07
N LEU A 215 -4.60 -20.49 6.47
CA LEU A 215 -4.48 -19.05 6.73
C LEU A 215 -4.75 -18.22 5.45
N PHE A 216 -4.12 -18.61 4.33
CA PHE A 216 -4.28 -17.92 3.06
C PHE A 216 -5.72 -18.02 2.51
N ASN A 217 -6.31 -19.20 2.56
CA ASN A 217 -7.69 -19.40 2.13
C ASN A 217 -8.66 -18.58 2.98
N GLY A 218 -8.50 -18.60 4.32
CA GLY A 218 -9.32 -17.78 5.20
C GLY A 218 -9.20 -16.27 4.91
N LEU A 219 -7.99 -15.79 4.65
CA LEU A 219 -7.75 -14.40 4.22
C LEU A 219 -8.45 -14.08 2.89
N SER A 220 -8.27 -14.95 1.90
CA SER A 220 -8.87 -14.80 0.57
C SER A 220 -10.39 -14.82 0.63
N ASP A 221 -10.96 -15.75 1.42
CA ASP A 221 -12.40 -15.86 1.61
C ASP A 221 -12.97 -14.60 2.27
N CYS A 222 -12.34 -14.08 3.31
CA CYS A 222 -12.73 -12.81 3.95
C CYS A 222 -12.80 -11.66 2.94
N ILE A 223 -11.79 -11.53 2.08
CA ILE A 223 -11.73 -10.42 1.09
C ILE A 223 -12.74 -10.65 -0.05
N SER A 224 -12.88 -11.89 -0.54
CA SER A 224 -13.77 -12.20 -1.67
C SER A 224 -15.26 -12.09 -1.31
N GLN A 225 -15.62 -12.24 -0.04
CA GLN A 225 -16.98 -12.12 0.48
C GLN A 225 -17.40 -10.68 0.74
N LEU A 226 -16.47 -9.70 0.63
CA LEU A 226 -16.81 -8.30 0.79
C LEU A 226 -17.57 -7.80 -0.44
N GLU A 227 -18.77 -7.31 -0.21
CA GLU A 227 -19.61 -6.68 -1.21
C GLU A 227 -19.75 -5.19 -0.92
N ILE A 228 -19.40 -4.36 -1.90
CA ILE A 228 -19.56 -2.91 -1.84
C ILE A 228 -20.84 -2.55 -2.59
N SER A 229 -21.75 -1.84 -1.96
CA SER A 229 -23.01 -1.40 -2.55
C SER A 229 -23.36 0.03 -2.16
N SER A 230 -24.37 0.62 -2.81
CA SER A 230 -24.95 1.90 -2.37
C SER A 230 -25.63 1.74 -1.02
N ALA A 231 -25.44 2.68 -0.12
CA ALA A 231 -26.19 2.71 1.14
C ALA A 231 -27.63 3.23 0.94
N ASP A 232 -27.86 4.05 -0.08
CA ASP A 232 -29.14 4.72 -0.38
C ASP A 232 -29.80 4.14 -1.65
N ASP A 233 -29.36 2.95 -2.12
CA ASP A 233 -29.83 2.28 -3.33
C ASP A 233 -29.72 3.13 -4.62
N LEU A 234 -28.81 4.10 -4.63
CA LEU A 234 -28.57 4.96 -5.79
C LEU A 234 -27.76 4.21 -6.85
N SER A 235 -28.30 4.10 -8.06
CA SER A 235 -27.65 3.49 -9.21
C SER A 235 -26.84 4.48 -10.06
N ALA A 236 -27.00 5.77 -9.84
CA ALA A 236 -26.31 6.85 -10.54
C ALA A 236 -26.25 8.10 -9.66
N ILE A 237 -25.31 8.99 -9.95
CA ILE A 237 -25.12 10.27 -9.26
C ILE A 237 -25.39 11.38 -10.29
N ALA A 238 -26.27 12.32 -9.93
CA ALA A 238 -26.46 13.55 -10.69
C ALA A 238 -25.77 14.72 -9.94
N ILE A 239 -24.95 15.46 -10.66
CA ILE A 239 -24.22 16.63 -10.16
C ILE A 239 -24.63 17.84 -10.98
N SER A 240 -25.10 18.87 -10.30
CA SER A 240 -25.63 20.07 -10.92
C SER A 240 -25.20 21.33 -10.16
N LEU A 241 -25.64 22.48 -10.67
CA LEU A 241 -25.46 23.77 -9.99
C LEU A 241 -26.15 23.81 -8.61
N GLU A 242 -27.30 23.15 -8.46
CA GLU A 242 -28.05 23.15 -7.19
C GLU A 242 -27.24 22.58 -6.01
N ASN A 243 -26.38 21.61 -6.28
CA ASN A 243 -25.47 21.06 -5.26
C ASN A 243 -24.04 21.62 -5.36
N GLY A 244 -23.86 22.80 -6.02
CA GLY A 244 -22.56 23.47 -6.15
C GLY A 244 -21.51 22.65 -6.87
N TYR A 245 -21.91 21.80 -7.84
CA TYR A 245 -21.04 20.85 -8.54
C TYR A 245 -20.25 19.95 -7.60
N THR A 246 -20.80 19.66 -6.44
CA THR A 246 -20.30 18.65 -5.49
C THR A 246 -21.23 17.45 -5.49
N GLY A 247 -20.71 16.30 -5.16
CA GLY A 247 -21.48 15.07 -5.00
C GLY A 247 -21.12 14.38 -3.70
N GLU A 248 -22.12 13.80 -3.07
CA GLU A 248 -21.95 12.90 -1.95
C GLU A 248 -22.50 11.54 -2.31
N TYR A 249 -21.77 10.48 -1.96
CA TYR A 249 -22.20 9.11 -2.21
C TYR A 249 -21.95 8.27 -0.98
N ALA A 250 -23.02 7.73 -0.40
CA ALA A 250 -22.95 6.84 0.72
C ALA A 250 -22.83 5.39 0.23
N VAL A 251 -21.80 4.70 0.69
CA VAL A 251 -21.56 3.28 0.42
C VAL A 251 -21.74 2.46 1.67
N LYS A 252 -22.11 1.20 1.52
CA LYS A 252 -22.05 0.18 2.58
C LYS A 252 -21.23 -1.02 2.10
N VAL A 253 -20.51 -1.62 3.04
CA VAL A 253 -19.78 -2.87 2.85
C VAL A 253 -20.46 -3.96 3.67
N THR A 254 -20.74 -5.07 3.01
CA THR A 254 -21.33 -6.25 3.65
C THR A 254 -20.49 -7.50 3.38
N SER A 255 -20.62 -8.50 4.26
CA SER A 255 -20.15 -9.86 4.04
C SER A 255 -21.27 -10.81 4.43
N ASN A 256 -21.69 -11.67 3.50
CA ASN A 256 -22.83 -12.56 3.69
C ASN A 256 -24.10 -11.82 4.18
N GLY A 257 -24.34 -10.60 3.65
CA GLY A 257 -25.49 -9.77 3.99
C GLY A 257 -25.42 -9.05 5.34
N LYS A 258 -24.34 -9.20 6.11
CA LYS A 258 -24.09 -8.47 7.36
C LYS A 258 -23.18 -7.27 7.09
N GLU A 259 -23.45 -6.15 7.70
CA GLU A 259 -22.64 -4.93 7.61
C GLU A 259 -21.26 -5.13 8.25
N VAL A 260 -20.20 -4.61 7.57
CA VAL A 260 -18.81 -4.80 8.00
C VAL A 260 -18.14 -3.43 8.17
N GLY A 261 -17.82 -3.10 9.42
CA GLY A 261 -17.07 -1.90 9.77
C GLY A 261 -15.55 -2.10 9.69
N GLY A 262 -14.82 -0.96 9.63
CA GLY A 262 -13.36 -0.96 9.65
C GLY A 262 -12.70 -1.37 8.32
N ILE A 263 -13.46 -1.42 7.22
CA ILE A 263 -12.92 -1.73 5.90
C ILE A 263 -12.41 -0.45 5.24
N ALA A 264 -11.13 -0.42 4.93
CA ALA A 264 -10.53 0.66 4.15
C ALA A 264 -10.94 0.55 2.67
N LEU A 265 -11.39 1.66 2.11
CA LEU A 265 -11.83 1.77 0.73
C LEU A 265 -11.01 2.83 0.00
N ASN A 266 -10.59 2.54 -1.23
CA ASN A 266 -10.07 3.51 -2.17
C ASN A 266 -11.15 3.86 -3.17
N TYR A 267 -11.20 5.13 -3.56
CA TYR A 267 -12.09 5.56 -4.62
C TYR A 267 -11.39 6.47 -5.62
N LYS A 268 -11.89 6.46 -6.85
CA LYS A 268 -11.43 7.33 -7.92
C LYS A 268 -12.59 7.72 -8.83
N TYR A 269 -12.55 8.94 -9.35
CA TYR A 269 -13.47 9.41 -10.37
C TYR A 269 -12.74 10.36 -11.33
N ASN A 270 -13.22 10.45 -12.57
CA ASN A 270 -12.63 11.35 -13.54
C ASN A 270 -13.24 12.74 -13.38
N ARG A 271 -12.40 13.74 -13.11
CA ARG A 271 -12.81 15.15 -13.00
C ARG A 271 -12.92 15.85 -14.37
N GLY A 272 -12.42 15.21 -15.42
CA GLY A 272 -12.25 15.75 -16.76
C GLY A 272 -10.83 15.46 -17.25
N THR A 273 -9.88 16.35 -16.99
CA THR A 273 -8.47 16.18 -17.42
C THR A 273 -7.67 15.29 -16.46
N ILE A 274 -7.93 15.38 -15.16
CA ILE A 274 -7.17 14.67 -14.12
C ILE A 274 -8.13 13.87 -13.25
N PRO A 275 -7.87 12.56 -13.03
CA PRO A 275 -8.65 11.76 -12.11
C PRO A 275 -8.44 12.21 -10.64
N ALA A 276 -9.51 12.36 -9.90
CA ALA A 276 -9.46 12.48 -8.45
C ALA A 276 -9.36 11.10 -7.81
N ARG A 277 -8.69 11.02 -6.67
CA ARG A 277 -8.54 9.81 -5.86
C ARG A 277 -8.66 10.17 -4.39
N GLY A 278 -9.16 9.25 -3.60
CA GLY A 278 -9.22 9.38 -2.17
C GLY A 278 -9.42 8.02 -1.50
N SER A 279 -9.44 8.04 -0.19
CA SER A 279 -9.70 6.87 0.65
C SER A 279 -10.67 7.22 1.77
N THR A 280 -11.38 6.22 2.25
CA THR A 280 -12.27 6.32 3.40
C THR A 280 -12.27 4.97 4.12
N VAL A 281 -12.86 4.91 5.32
CA VAL A 281 -12.99 3.67 6.11
C VAL A 281 -14.43 3.54 6.54
N THR A 282 -14.99 2.32 6.46
CA THR A 282 -16.36 2.08 6.93
C THR A 282 -16.46 2.21 8.45
N SER A 283 -17.49 2.90 8.90
CA SER A 283 -17.88 2.99 10.32
C SER A 283 -18.39 1.65 10.85
N GLY A 284 -18.67 1.55 12.14
CA GLY A 284 -19.11 0.30 12.77
C GLY A 284 -20.39 -0.31 12.17
N ASP A 285 -21.23 0.51 11.51
CA ASP A 285 -22.42 0.10 10.76
C ASP A 285 -22.13 -0.20 9.26
N GLY A 286 -20.87 -0.42 8.92
CA GLY A 286 -20.45 -0.77 7.57
C GLY A 286 -20.55 0.34 6.52
N LYS A 287 -20.85 1.58 6.90
CA LYS A 287 -21.07 2.68 5.96
C LYS A 287 -19.87 3.61 5.86
N ALA A 288 -19.70 4.21 4.69
CA ALA A 288 -18.73 5.28 4.45
C ALA A 288 -19.31 6.32 3.47
N ILE A 289 -18.84 7.56 3.60
CA ILE A 289 -19.26 8.67 2.73
C ILE A 289 -18.08 9.04 1.82
N ILE A 290 -18.36 9.23 0.53
CA ILE A 290 -17.43 9.69 -0.47
C ILE A 290 -17.88 11.06 -0.95
N LEU A 291 -17.00 12.04 -0.81
CA LEU A 291 -17.21 13.40 -1.30
C LEU A 291 -16.52 13.59 -2.65
N MET A 292 -17.26 14.10 -3.63
CA MET A 292 -16.77 14.40 -4.96
C MET A 292 -16.88 15.89 -5.23
N ASN A 293 -15.82 16.48 -5.75
CA ASN A 293 -15.78 17.90 -6.09
C ASN A 293 -14.76 18.20 -7.19
N GLY A 294 -14.76 19.45 -7.67
CA GLY A 294 -13.74 19.98 -8.56
C GLY A 294 -13.75 19.34 -9.95
N PHE A 295 -14.93 19.12 -10.49
CA PHE A 295 -15.08 18.71 -11.90
C PHE A 295 -14.61 19.81 -12.84
N ASP A 296 -13.95 19.42 -13.93
CA ASP A 296 -13.50 20.35 -14.95
C ASP A 296 -14.69 20.81 -15.81
N PRO A 297 -14.70 22.09 -16.23
CA PRO A 297 -15.72 22.62 -17.12
C PRO A 297 -15.91 21.77 -18.38
N GLY A 298 -17.17 21.58 -18.79
CA GLY A 298 -17.52 20.77 -19.96
C GLY A 298 -17.50 19.25 -19.72
N THR A 299 -17.14 18.78 -18.54
CA THR A 299 -17.33 17.37 -18.17
C THR A 299 -18.81 17.07 -18.00
N THR A 300 -19.38 16.19 -18.79
CA THR A 300 -20.81 15.82 -18.76
C THR A 300 -21.05 14.44 -18.17
N ARG A 301 -20.02 13.59 -18.17
CA ARG A 301 -20.08 12.20 -17.69
C ARG A 301 -18.80 11.81 -16.99
N SER A 302 -18.91 11.04 -15.93
CA SER A 302 -17.81 10.41 -15.21
C SER A 302 -18.26 9.08 -14.62
N GLU A 303 -17.36 8.39 -13.96
CA GLU A 303 -17.64 7.15 -13.24
C GLU A 303 -16.91 7.20 -11.90
N LEU A 304 -17.62 6.95 -10.81
CA LEU A 304 -17.04 6.70 -9.51
C LEU A 304 -16.74 5.20 -9.38
N ILE A 305 -15.48 4.87 -9.12
CA ILE A 305 -15.02 3.51 -8.90
C ILE A 305 -14.54 3.40 -7.45
N ILE A 306 -15.08 2.42 -6.73
CA ILE A 306 -14.81 2.19 -5.31
C ILE A 306 -14.33 0.76 -5.16
N GLU A 307 -13.21 0.55 -4.47
CA GLU A 307 -12.60 -0.76 -4.26
C GLU A 307 -12.04 -0.88 -2.83
N VAL A 308 -11.93 -2.10 -2.32
CA VAL A 308 -11.27 -2.35 -1.03
C VAL A 308 -9.80 -1.95 -1.13
N ASP A 309 -9.30 -1.18 -0.16
CA ASP A 309 -7.89 -0.79 -0.11
C ASP A 309 -7.01 -1.94 0.41
N LEU A 310 -6.68 -2.85 -0.49
CA LEU A 310 -5.78 -3.96 -0.19
C LEU A 310 -4.34 -3.49 0.10
N VAL A 311 -3.96 -2.30 -0.38
CA VAL A 311 -2.60 -1.78 -0.17
C VAL A 311 -2.38 -1.38 1.29
N SER A 312 -3.42 -0.90 1.97
CA SER A 312 -3.35 -0.55 3.39
C SER A 312 -3.02 -1.75 4.29
N LEU A 313 -3.38 -2.98 3.87
CA LEU A 313 -3.07 -4.22 4.58
C LEU A 313 -1.56 -4.45 4.75
N LYS A 314 -0.72 -3.83 3.91
CA LYS A 314 0.74 -3.88 4.08
C LYS A 314 1.23 -3.27 5.38
N SER A 315 0.47 -2.35 5.97
CA SER A 315 0.82 -1.73 7.25
C SER A 315 0.73 -2.70 8.43
N ILE A 316 0.03 -3.83 8.25
CA ILE A 316 -0.09 -4.90 9.23
C ILE A 316 1.16 -5.78 9.23
N LEU A 317 1.82 -5.90 8.06
CA LEU A 317 2.99 -6.73 7.88
C LEU A 317 4.24 -6.09 8.50
N SER A 318 5.19 -6.92 8.90
CA SER A 318 6.53 -6.44 9.28
C SER A 318 7.20 -5.73 8.09
N SER A 319 8.08 -4.78 8.37
CA SER A 319 8.76 -4.00 7.32
C SER A 319 9.63 -4.84 6.38
N THR A 320 10.01 -6.05 6.82
CA THR A 320 10.80 -7.02 6.07
C THR A 320 9.97 -8.18 5.53
N SER A 321 8.64 -8.13 5.69
CA SER A 321 7.76 -9.22 5.28
C SER A 321 7.82 -9.47 3.76
N PRO A 322 8.02 -10.71 3.34
CA PRO A 322 7.98 -11.07 1.93
C PRO A 322 6.53 -11.12 1.37
N LEU A 323 5.51 -10.95 2.22
CA LEU A 323 4.10 -11.08 1.85
C LEU A 323 3.49 -9.86 1.13
N ALA A 324 4.24 -8.76 1.01
CA ALA A 324 3.72 -7.56 0.35
C ALA A 324 3.22 -7.78 -1.10
N PRO A 325 3.84 -8.64 -1.94
CA PRO A 325 3.28 -9.01 -3.25
C PRO A 325 1.99 -9.83 -3.17
N LEU A 326 1.88 -10.73 -2.18
CA LEU A 326 0.69 -11.56 -1.97
C LEU A 326 -0.56 -10.71 -1.73
N VAL A 327 -0.44 -9.66 -0.90
CA VAL A 327 -1.56 -8.73 -0.62
C VAL A 327 -2.06 -8.06 -1.91
N LYS A 328 -1.18 -7.75 -2.86
CA LYS A 328 -1.57 -7.19 -4.16
C LYS A 328 -2.31 -8.19 -5.06
N GLY A 329 -2.08 -9.47 -4.87
CA GLY A 329 -2.75 -10.54 -5.61
C GLY A 329 -4.19 -10.80 -5.17
N LEU A 330 -4.58 -10.38 -3.94
CA LEU A 330 -5.94 -10.49 -3.47
C LEU A 330 -6.88 -9.66 -4.36
N LYS A 331 -8.10 -10.15 -4.54
CA LYS A 331 -9.08 -9.52 -5.44
C LYS A 331 -10.36 -9.20 -4.69
N SER A 332 -10.85 -7.99 -4.86
CA SER A 332 -12.20 -7.58 -4.47
C SER A 332 -12.96 -7.08 -5.70
N THR A 333 -14.26 -7.18 -5.68
CA THR A 333 -15.10 -6.66 -6.76
C THR A 333 -15.32 -5.16 -6.55
N PRO A 334 -14.92 -4.29 -7.50
CA PRO A 334 -15.15 -2.86 -7.38
C PRO A 334 -16.61 -2.51 -7.64
N LEU A 335 -17.13 -1.53 -6.91
CA LEU A 335 -18.40 -0.87 -7.23
C LEU A 335 -18.14 0.24 -8.24
N ARG A 336 -18.99 0.32 -9.30
CA ARG A 336 -18.92 1.33 -10.35
C ARG A 336 -20.25 2.06 -10.45
N ILE A 337 -20.21 3.38 -10.29
CA ILE A 337 -21.40 4.24 -10.30
C ILE A 337 -21.22 5.31 -11.35
N PRO A 338 -22.12 5.40 -12.35
CA PRO A 338 -22.08 6.46 -13.33
C PRO A 338 -22.40 7.80 -12.68
N ILE A 339 -21.66 8.84 -13.08
CA ILE A 339 -21.88 10.23 -12.69
C ILE A 339 -22.30 11.00 -13.92
N THR A 340 -23.42 11.72 -13.83
CA THR A 340 -23.87 12.65 -14.86
C THR A 340 -23.76 14.07 -14.30
N LEU A 341 -23.12 14.95 -15.06
CA LEU A 341 -23.00 16.36 -14.73
C LEU A 341 -23.90 17.18 -15.64
N GLU A 342 -24.78 17.95 -15.05
CA GLU A 342 -25.63 18.87 -15.77
C GLU A 342 -24.86 20.13 -16.17
N SER A 343 -25.08 20.62 -17.37
CA SER A 343 -24.50 21.88 -17.84
C SER A 343 -25.04 23.04 -17.02
N PRO A 344 -24.21 24.00 -16.60
CA PRO A 344 -24.72 25.20 -15.91
C PRO A 344 -25.60 26.00 -16.85
N LYS A 345 -26.75 26.44 -16.34
CA LYS A 345 -27.70 27.30 -17.04
C LYS A 345 -27.42 28.75 -16.68
N VAL A 346 -27.26 29.59 -17.70
CA VAL A 346 -27.00 31.01 -17.53
C VAL A 346 -27.96 31.85 -18.35
N ARG A 347 -28.66 32.74 -17.67
CA ARG A 347 -29.49 33.81 -18.28
C ARG A 347 -28.60 35.03 -18.49
N VAL A 348 -28.38 35.45 -19.73
CA VAL A 348 -27.61 36.68 -20.04
C VAL A 348 -28.60 37.81 -20.32
N VAL A 349 -28.61 38.81 -19.42
CA VAL A 349 -29.47 39.98 -19.51
C VAL A 349 -28.64 41.24 -19.47
N GLY A 350 -29.11 42.30 -20.07
CA GLY A 350 -28.44 43.59 -20.01
C GLY A 350 -28.73 44.49 -21.22
N GLU A 351 -27.95 45.55 -21.30
CA GLU A 351 -28.07 46.53 -22.38
C GLU A 351 -26.72 47.02 -22.90
N GLU A 352 -26.72 47.33 -24.15
CA GLU A 352 -25.59 47.94 -24.84
C GLU A 352 -25.96 49.33 -25.34
N LEU A 353 -25.15 50.29 -24.94
CA LEU A 353 -25.31 51.68 -25.35
C LEU A 353 -24.17 52.10 -26.23
N MET A 354 -24.40 53.05 -27.11
CA MET A 354 -23.38 53.74 -27.86
C MET A 354 -23.58 55.25 -27.67
N PHE A 355 -22.64 55.83 -26.92
CA PHE A 355 -22.71 57.23 -26.52
C PHE A 355 -24.03 57.58 -25.76
N GLY A 356 -24.42 56.67 -24.85
CA GLY A 356 -25.68 56.78 -24.07
C GLY A 356 -26.96 56.43 -24.81
N ILE A 357 -26.89 56.07 -26.10
CA ILE A 357 -28.02 55.65 -26.91
C ILE A 357 -28.08 54.13 -27.02
N LYS A 358 -29.23 53.51 -26.74
CA LYS A 358 -29.43 52.09 -26.83
C LYS A 358 -29.22 51.60 -28.24
N LYS A 359 -28.41 50.54 -28.38
CA LYS A 359 -28.13 49.91 -29.67
C LYS A 359 -29.29 49.01 -30.11
N ASP A 360 -29.59 49.01 -31.43
CA ASP A 360 -30.62 48.13 -31.99
C ASP A 360 -30.15 46.64 -31.94
N LYS A 361 -28.84 46.43 -32.00
CA LYS A 361 -28.24 45.09 -31.98
C LYS A 361 -27.20 44.97 -30.85
N ASN A 362 -27.43 44.02 -29.93
CA ASN A 362 -26.55 43.75 -28.80
C ASN A 362 -25.44 42.78 -29.20
N ILE A 363 -24.40 43.28 -29.90
CA ILE A 363 -23.29 42.46 -30.45
C ILE A 363 -22.38 41.87 -29.39
N PHE A 364 -22.19 42.60 -28.27
CA PHE A 364 -21.35 42.19 -27.18
C PHE A 364 -22.01 41.08 -26.33
N ILE A 365 -23.33 41.23 -26.02
CA ILE A 365 -24.13 40.22 -25.34
C ILE A 365 -24.25 38.95 -26.21
N ALA A 366 -24.44 39.11 -27.54
CA ALA A 366 -24.51 37.99 -28.46
C ALA A 366 -23.16 37.23 -28.49
N ALA A 367 -22.03 37.93 -28.51
CA ALA A 367 -20.69 37.34 -28.46
C ALA A 367 -20.42 36.63 -27.13
N LEU A 368 -20.88 37.19 -25.99
CA LEU A 368 -20.84 36.55 -24.66
C LEU A 368 -21.64 35.23 -24.66
N ARG A 369 -22.88 35.26 -25.12
CA ARG A 369 -23.73 34.04 -25.23
C ARG A 369 -23.05 32.95 -26.04
N ALA A 370 -22.51 33.31 -27.22
CA ALA A 370 -21.78 32.35 -28.06
C ALA A 370 -20.55 31.78 -27.36
N ALA A 371 -19.75 32.63 -26.74
CA ALA A 371 -18.52 32.20 -26.04
C ALA A 371 -18.81 31.30 -24.82
N LEU A 372 -19.88 31.55 -24.07
CA LEU A 372 -20.31 30.70 -22.96
C LEU A 372 -20.86 29.36 -23.48
N SER A 373 -21.66 29.37 -24.53
CA SER A 373 -22.18 28.15 -25.16
C SER A 373 -21.07 27.27 -25.71
N GLU A 374 -20.01 27.86 -26.31
CA GLU A 374 -18.79 27.15 -26.77
C GLU A 374 -18.08 26.40 -25.63
N GLN A 375 -18.27 26.84 -24.38
CA GLN A 375 -17.71 26.21 -23.19
C GLN A 375 -18.68 25.27 -22.46
N GLY A 376 -19.78 24.87 -23.10
CA GLY A 376 -20.75 23.92 -22.54
C GLY A 376 -21.75 24.53 -21.56
N VAL A 377 -21.87 25.86 -21.50
CA VAL A 377 -22.92 26.55 -20.71
C VAL A 377 -24.22 26.57 -21.52
N GLU A 378 -25.31 26.15 -20.90
CA GLU A 378 -26.65 26.26 -21.48
C GLU A 378 -27.16 27.70 -21.32
N ILE A 379 -27.37 28.39 -22.44
CA ILE A 379 -27.91 29.75 -22.45
C ILE A 379 -29.43 29.69 -22.47
N VAL A 380 -30.04 30.15 -21.36
CA VAL A 380 -31.50 30.21 -21.25
C VAL A 380 -32.05 31.60 -21.59
N GLU A 381 -33.27 31.65 -22.10
CA GLU A 381 -33.91 32.92 -22.46
C GLU A 381 -34.41 33.66 -21.22
N GLY A 382 -34.72 34.96 -21.41
CA GLY A 382 -35.22 35.81 -20.35
C GLY A 382 -36.53 35.35 -19.70
N SER A 383 -37.33 34.59 -20.46
CA SER A 383 -38.61 33.99 -20.02
C SER A 383 -38.44 32.67 -19.25
N TYR A 384 -37.23 32.14 -19.12
CA TYR A 384 -36.97 30.91 -18.35
C TYR A 384 -37.39 31.07 -16.89
N SER A 385 -38.31 30.22 -16.43
CA SER A 385 -38.89 30.29 -15.06
C SER A 385 -38.24 29.33 -14.04
N GLY A 386 -37.24 28.53 -14.50
CA GLY A 386 -36.52 27.61 -13.59
C GLY A 386 -35.67 28.38 -12.57
N SER A 387 -35.58 27.84 -11.35
CA SER A 387 -34.78 28.41 -10.25
C SER A 387 -33.28 27.98 -10.34
N ASP A 388 -32.94 27.17 -11.33
CA ASP A 388 -31.61 26.55 -11.50
C ASP A 388 -30.69 27.29 -12.49
N ALA A 389 -31.03 28.56 -12.82
CA ALA A 389 -30.24 29.38 -13.73
C ALA A 389 -29.56 30.56 -13.03
N LEU A 390 -28.26 30.70 -13.22
CA LEU A 390 -27.52 31.90 -12.85
C LEU A 390 -27.88 33.07 -13.75
N THR A 391 -27.69 34.30 -13.28
CA THR A 391 -27.94 35.50 -14.08
C THR A 391 -26.66 36.29 -14.32
N LEU A 392 -26.26 36.42 -15.60
CA LEU A 392 -25.17 37.31 -16.02
C LEU A 392 -25.77 38.63 -16.47
N ARG A 393 -25.62 39.66 -15.66
CA ARG A 393 -25.97 41.06 -16.00
C ARG A 393 -24.83 41.69 -16.77
N VAL A 394 -25.19 42.38 -17.83
CA VAL A 394 -24.24 43.09 -18.71
C VAL A 394 -24.67 44.52 -18.91
N TYR A 395 -23.78 45.43 -18.61
CA TYR A 395 -23.95 46.83 -18.96
C TYR A 395 -22.73 47.28 -19.75
N ALA A 396 -22.93 47.86 -20.93
CA ALA A 396 -21.82 48.32 -21.77
C ALA A 396 -22.20 49.65 -22.43
N ASP A 397 -21.33 50.63 -22.35
CA ASP A 397 -21.50 51.95 -22.99
C ASP A 397 -20.17 52.48 -23.53
N THR A 398 -20.25 53.21 -24.65
CA THR A 398 -19.12 53.94 -25.21
C THR A 398 -19.22 55.44 -24.85
N LYS A 399 -18.05 56.05 -24.61
CA LYS A 399 -17.89 57.50 -24.41
C LYS A 399 -16.99 58.06 -25.50
N GLU A 400 -17.31 59.27 -25.95
CA GLU A 400 -16.43 59.96 -26.90
C GLU A 400 -15.06 60.27 -26.28
N GLY A 401 -14.03 60.11 -27.08
CA GLY A 401 -12.67 60.52 -26.77
C GLY A 401 -12.28 61.73 -27.64
N GLY A 402 -10.99 62.03 -27.65
CA GLY A 402 -10.50 63.11 -28.51
C GLY A 402 -10.46 62.77 -30.00
N ALA A 403 -10.50 63.79 -30.84
CA ALA A 403 -10.26 63.68 -32.29
C ALA A 403 -8.89 64.31 -32.60
N GLY A 404 -8.14 63.72 -33.55
CA GLY A 404 -6.84 64.25 -34.00
C GLY A 404 -6.35 63.52 -35.27
N ALA A 405 -5.69 64.23 -36.14
CA ALA A 405 -5.16 63.72 -37.41
C ALA A 405 -6.20 63.01 -38.29
N GLY A 406 -7.46 63.48 -38.29
CA GLY A 406 -8.55 62.85 -39.05
C GLY A 406 -9.11 61.54 -38.45
N MET A 407 -8.70 61.18 -37.22
CA MET A 407 -9.15 59.99 -36.50
C MET A 407 -9.96 60.40 -35.29
N TYR A 408 -11.00 59.63 -35.00
CA TYR A 408 -11.86 59.78 -33.80
C TYR A 408 -11.59 58.63 -32.85
N THR A 409 -11.65 58.91 -31.56
CA THR A 409 -11.48 57.94 -30.50
C THR A 409 -12.76 57.74 -29.72
N ALA A 410 -13.09 56.50 -29.41
CA ALA A 410 -14.14 56.18 -28.44
C ALA A 410 -13.56 55.21 -27.38
N TYR A 411 -14.14 55.23 -26.16
CA TYR A 411 -13.77 54.37 -25.04
C TYR A 411 -15.01 53.59 -24.60
N LEU A 412 -14.94 52.27 -24.66
CA LEU A 412 -15.95 51.38 -24.10
C LEU A 412 -15.63 51.10 -22.63
N ASN A 413 -16.64 51.24 -21.77
CA ASN A 413 -16.68 50.65 -20.42
C ASN A 413 -17.79 49.61 -20.39
N ALA A 414 -17.50 48.45 -19.78
CA ALA A 414 -18.47 47.39 -19.61
C ALA A 414 -18.36 46.78 -18.19
N THR A 415 -19.47 46.53 -17.55
CA THR A 415 -19.56 45.83 -16.27
C THR A 415 -20.35 44.55 -16.49
N LEU A 416 -19.78 43.45 -16.00
CA LEU A 416 -20.40 42.13 -16.01
C LEU A 416 -20.52 41.61 -14.58
N GLU A 417 -21.74 41.26 -14.17
CA GLU A 417 -22.04 40.72 -12.86
C GLU A 417 -22.70 39.35 -12.99
N LEU A 418 -22.07 38.35 -12.40
CA LEU A 418 -22.69 37.03 -12.22
C LEU A 418 -23.38 36.96 -10.90
N LEU A 419 -24.67 36.64 -10.94
CA LEU A 419 -25.49 36.45 -9.79
C LEU A 419 -25.90 34.97 -9.66
N ASP A 420 -25.97 34.48 -8.44
CA ASP A 420 -26.49 33.16 -8.14
C ASP A 420 -28.01 33.05 -8.35
N THR A 421 -28.56 31.90 -8.04
CA THR A 421 -30.00 31.64 -8.11
C THR A 421 -30.80 32.52 -7.17
N ASP A 422 -30.22 32.96 -6.05
CA ASP A 422 -30.80 33.88 -5.07
C ASP A 422 -30.58 35.37 -5.42
N GLN A 423 -30.01 35.65 -6.59
CA GLN A 423 -29.65 37.00 -7.05
C GLN A 423 -28.55 37.69 -6.21
N LYS A 424 -27.73 36.90 -5.52
CA LYS A 424 -26.54 37.41 -4.84
C LYS A 424 -25.37 37.47 -5.79
N LEU A 425 -24.50 38.45 -5.61
CA LEU A 425 -23.30 38.61 -6.46
C LEU A 425 -22.28 37.53 -6.19
N VAL A 426 -21.99 36.72 -7.21
CA VAL A 426 -20.93 35.70 -7.21
C VAL A 426 -19.62 36.28 -7.71
N MET A 427 -19.66 37.04 -8.82
CA MET A 427 -18.50 37.65 -9.45
C MET A 427 -18.87 38.94 -10.17
N ALA A 428 -18.00 39.92 -10.09
CA ALA A 428 -18.07 41.13 -10.92
C ALA A 428 -16.78 41.35 -11.70
N ARG A 429 -16.91 41.88 -12.90
CA ARG A 429 -15.76 42.23 -13.75
C ARG A 429 -16.04 43.50 -14.55
N ASP A 430 -15.13 44.46 -14.40
CA ASP A 430 -15.15 45.72 -15.16
C ASP A 430 -14.10 45.67 -16.30
N PHE A 431 -14.53 46.16 -17.43
CA PHE A 431 -13.69 46.45 -18.59
C PHE A 431 -13.70 47.95 -18.79
N GLU A 432 -12.60 48.57 -18.44
CA GLU A 432 -12.48 50.03 -18.51
C GLU A 432 -11.68 50.49 -19.70
N ARG A 433 -12.15 51.60 -20.30
CA ARG A 433 -11.42 52.38 -21.31
C ARG A 433 -10.89 51.53 -22.51
N ILE A 434 -11.70 50.62 -23.01
CA ILE A 434 -11.30 49.87 -24.22
C ILE A 434 -11.37 50.84 -25.42
N LYS A 435 -10.22 51.18 -25.95
CA LYS A 435 -10.04 52.21 -26.97
C LYS A 435 -10.33 51.71 -28.36
N GLY A 436 -11.32 52.30 -29.06
CA GLY A 436 -11.52 52.24 -30.50
C GLY A 436 -11.04 53.51 -31.17
N VAL A 437 -10.47 53.41 -32.38
CA VAL A 437 -10.00 54.55 -33.18
C VAL A 437 -10.41 54.28 -34.62
N GLN A 438 -11.15 55.22 -35.23
CA GLN A 438 -11.63 55.11 -36.62
C GLN A 438 -11.83 56.50 -37.24
N LEU A 439 -12.26 56.51 -38.54
CA LEU A 439 -12.44 57.73 -39.36
C LEU A 439 -13.68 58.55 -38.96
N ASP A 440 -14.58 57.99 -38.16
CA ASP A 440 -15.69 58.68 -37.57
C ASP A 440 -16.01 58.16 -36.17
N THR A 441 -16.80 58.91 -35.38
CA THR A 441 -17.12 58.61 -34.01
C THR A 441 -17.89 57.27 -33.84
N SER A 442 -18.87 57.01 -34.72
CA SER A 442 -19.69 55.80 -34.66
C SER A 442 -18.83 54.55 -34.91
N ARG A 443 -17.99 54.56 -35.94
CA ARG A 443 -17.06 53.47 -36.26
C ARG A 443 -16.03 53.30 -35.13
N ALA A 444 -15.58 54.40 -34.51
CA ALA A 444 -14.70 54.28 -33.33
C ALA A 444 -15.37 53.57 -32.16
N GLY A 445 -16.66 53.84 -31.93
CA GLY A 445 -17.46 53.07 -30.95
C GLY A 445 -17.62 51.60 -31.29
N GLU A 446 -17.92 51.28 -32.55
CA GLU A 446 -18.00 49.87 -33.01
C GLU A 446 -16.65 49.15 -32.85
N GLU A 447 -15.54 49.79 -33.15
CA GLU A 447 -14.18 49.24 -32.97
C GLU A 447 -13.87 48.97 -31.49
N ALA A 448 -14.34 49.83 -30.56
CA ALA A 448 -14.17 49.62 -29.13
C ALA A 448 -14.94 48.36 -28.70
N TYR A 449 -16.19 48.14 -29.17
CA TYR A 449 -16.95 46.92 -28.94
C TYR A 449 -16.23 45.68 -29.49
N ARG A 450 -15.74 45.72 -30.72
CA ARG A 450 -15.02 44.62 -31.35
C ARG A 450 -13.82 44.20 -30.52
N LYS A 451 -13.04 45.17 -30.02
CA LYS A 451 -11.88 44.89 -29.12
C LYS A 451 -12.30 44.31 -27.77
N ALA A 452 -13.46 44.75 -27.25
CA ALA A 452 -14.01 44.19 -26.03
C ALA A 452 -14.40 42.71 -26.22
N ILE A 453 -15.05 42.37 -27.34
CA ILE A 453 -15.39 40.99 -27.67
C ILE A 453 -14.15 40.10 -27.73
N ASN A 454 -13.05 40.57 -28.32
CA ASN A 454 -11.79 39.83 -28.37
C ASN A 454 -11.17 39.64 -26.96
N LYS A 455 -11.30 40.64 -26.06
CA LYS A 455 -10.85 40.49 -24.65
C LYS A 455 -11.68 39.50 -23.86
N ILE A 456 -12.99 39.41 -24.11
CA ILE A 456 -13.87 38.45 -23.42
C ILE A 456 -13.49 37.02 -23.75
N ARG A 457 -13.26 36.70 -25.03
CA ARG A 457 -12.94 35.35 -25.51
C ARG A 457 -11.65 34.77 -24.94
N GLY A 458 -10.82 35.60 -24.30
CA GLY A 458 -9.62 35.18 -23.59
C GLY A 458 -9.87 34.87 -22.10
N ARG A 459 -9.03 35.46 -21.26
CA ARG A 459 -8.97 35.19 -19.79
C ARG A 459 -10.30 35.39 -19.04
N PHE A 460 -11.24 36.22 -19.55
CA PHE A 460 -12.51 36.42 -18.85
C PHE A 460 -13.36 35.15 -18.88
N ILE A 461 -13.59 34.56 -20.05
CA ILE A 461 -14.41 33.34 -20.16
C ILE A 461 -13.82 32.23 -19.31
N GLU A 462 -12.49 32.02 -19.32
CA GLU A 462 -11.85 31.01 -18.48
C GLU A 462 -12.14 31.24 -16.97
N SER A 463 -11.99 32.49 -16.49
CA SER A 463 -12.25 32.79 -15.09
C SER A 463 -13.74 32.70 -14.73
N PHE A 464 -14.61 33.05 -15.65
CA PHE A 464 -16.06 32.96 -15.50
C PHE A 464 -16.50 31.51 -15.39
N ILE A 465 -16.05 30.67 -16.34
CA ILE A 465 -16.35 29.23 -16.33
C ILE A 465 -15.84 28.60 -15.04
N LYS A 466 -14.62 28.94 -14.59
CA LYS A 466 -14.10 28.45 -13.31
C LYS A 466 -15.01 28.82 -12.13
N ALA A 467 -15.58 30.03 -12.12
CA ALA A 467 -16.50 30.49 -11.07
C ALA A 467 -17.87 29.77 -11.11
N LEU A 468 -18.27 29.24 -12.26
CA LEU A 468 -19.52 28.47 -12.40
C LEU A 468 -19.42 27.06 -11.78
N TYR A 469 -18.20 26.49 -11.69
CA TYR A 469 -17.96 25.13 -11.21
C TYR A 469 -17.28 25.09 -9.82
N GLN A 470 -17.19 26.23 -9.14
CA GLN A 470 -16.70 26.39 -7.76
C GLN A 470 -17.84 26.73 -6.81
#